data_2281f511dec9eeb015641e048c84cb7d
#
_entry.id   2281f511dec9eeb015641e048c84cb7d
#
_cell.length_a   1.000
_cell.length_b   1.000
_cell.length_c   1.000
_cell.angle_alpha   90.00
_cell.angle_beta   90.00
_cell.angle_gamma   90.00
#
_symmetry.space_group_name_H-M   'P 1'
#
loop_
_entity.id
_entity.type
_entity.pdbx_description
1 polymer ?
#
loop_
_entity_poly.entity_id
_entity_poly.type
_entity_poly.pdbx_seq_one_letter_code
_entity_poly.pdbx_strand_id
1 'polypeptide(L)'
;MKDFEYYEKKPESSIRSLSDLERCEIFNLESAEKYDSASNIDFIIDEEGNIKFLVVGISTGKFSFFGSKEYVEIPWECVTKVGTNVIVISAEEGKIKRARA
;
A
#
# COMPACT_ATOMS: atom_id res chain seq x y z
N MET A 1 -12.63 -3.56 -28.09
CA MET A 1 -11.62 -3.84 -27.08
C MET A 1 -10.95 -2.55 -26.63
N LYS A 2 -11.78 -1.69 -26.09
CA LYS A 2 -11.28 -0.39 -25.67
C LYS A 2 -10.26 -0.48 -24.55
N ASP A 3 -10.41 -1.45 -23.67
CA ASP A 3 -9.47 -1.62 -22.57
C ASP A 3 -8.10 -2.01 -23.09
N PHE A 4 -8.08 -2.80 -24.15
CA PHE A 4 -6.86 -3.22 -24.76
C PHE A 4 -6.12 -2.05 -25.41
N GLU A 5 -6.88 -1.19 -26.09
CA GLU A 5 -6.29 0.00 -26.69
C GLU A 5 -5.76 0.96 -25.64
N TYR A 6 -6.48 1.08 -24.53
CA TYR A 6 -6.04 1.91 -23.44
C TYR A 6 -4.70 1.42 -22.90
N TYR A 7 -4.57 0.12 -22.75
CA TYR A 7 -3.34 -0.49 -22.29
C TYR A 7 -2.18 -0.15 -23.20
N GLU A 8 -2.41 -0.26 -24.49
CA GLU A 8 -1.35 -0.01 -25.45
C GLU A 8 -0.91 1.43 -25.52
N LYS A 9 -1.81 2.34 -25.22
CA LYS A 9 -1.51 3.76 -25.27
C LYS A 9 -0.76 4.27 -24.06
N LYS A 10 -0.81 3.55 -22.97
CA LYS A 10 -0.12 3.98 -21.76
C LYS A 10 1.29 3.42 -21.74
N PRO A 11 2.25 4.20 -21.27
CA PRO A 11 3.58 3.66 -21.08
C PRO A 11 3.51 2.49 -20.12
N GLU A 12 4.26 1.46 -20.42
CA GLU A 12 4.29 0.29 -19.56
C GLU A 12 4.61 0.64 -18.12
N SER A 13 5.45 1.64 -17.93
CA SER A 13 5.85 2.08 -16.60
C SER A 13 4.72 2.69 -15.78
N SER A 14 3.58 3.02 -16.41
CA SER A 14 2.46 3.60 -15.67
C SER A 14 1.45 2.54 -15.24
N ILE A 15 1.69 1.30 -15.57
CA ILE A 15 0.80 0.20 -15.24
C ILE A 15 1.52 -0.74 -14.28
N ARG A 16 0.86 -1.08 -13.19
CA ARG A 16 1.44 -1.96 -12.17
C ARG A 16 0.50 -3.10 -11.87
N SER A 17 1.05 -4.27 -11.69
CA SER A 17 0.28 -5.39 -11.17
C SER A 17 0.31 -5.32 -9.63
N LEU A 18 -0.60 -6.04 -9.00
CA LEU A 18 -0.60 -6.07 -7.53
C LEU A 18 0.68 -6.69 -6.99
N SER A 19 1.22 -7.68 -7.70
CA SER A 19 2.47 -8.30 -7.25
C SER A 19 3.64 -7.33 -7.31
N ASP A 20 3.60 -6.38 -8.24
CA ASP A 20 4.64 -5.35 -8.28
C ASP A 20 4.56 -4.42 -7.07
N LEU A 21 3.34 -4.18 -6.61
CA LEU A 21 3.14 -3.28 -5.47
C LEU A 21 3.64 -3.87 -4.17
N GLU A 22 3.72 -5.19 -4.09
CA GLU A 22 4.21 -5.85 -2.89
C GLU A 22 5.67 -5.53 -2.58
N ARG A 23 6.38 -5.05 -3.56
CA ARG A 23 7.79 -4.69 -3.39
C ARG A 23 8.00 -3.25 -3.02
N CYS A 24 6.93 -2.48 -3.03
CA CYS A 24 7.04 -1.05 -2.79
C CYS A 24 7.15 -0.75 -1.31
N GLU A 25 7.92 0.28 -1.01
CA GLU A 25 7.90 0.86 0.30
C GLU A 25 6.75 1.85 0.34
N ILE A 26 6.21 2.09 1.51
CA ILE A 26 5.13 3.04 1.67
C ILE A 26 5.68 4.27 2.36
N PHE A 27 5.50 5.43 1.76
CA PHE A 27 5.95 6.68 2.33
C PHE A 27 4.76 7.58 2.58
N ASN A 28 4.63 8.03 3.82
CA ASN A 28 3.53 8.90 4.21
C ASN A 28 4.00 10.34 4.24
N LEU A 29 3.43 11.16 3.37
CA LEU A 29 3.79 12.57 3.28
C LEU A 29 3.42 13.35 4.52
N GLU A 30 2.31 12.98 5.17
CA GLU A 30 1.85 13.74 6.33
C GLU A 30 2.79 13.60 7.52
N SER A 31 3.31 12.43 7.74
CA SER A 31 4.18 12.17 8.87
C SER A 31 5.64 12.06 8.51
N ALA A 32 5.94 12.04 7.21
CA ALA A 32 7.28 11.77 6.69
C ALA A 32 7.81 10.40 7.16
N GLU A 33 6.91 9.49 7.48
CA GLU A 33 7.29 8.14 7.88
C GLU A 33 7.34 7.21 6.67
N LYS A 34 8.27 6.29 6.74
CA LYS A 34 8.36 5.24 5.76
C LYS A 34 8.01 3.92 6.44
N TYR A 35 7.10 3.18 5.84
CA TYR A 35 6.76 1.86 6.33
C TYR A 35 7.56 0.86 5.53
N ASP A 36 8.53 0.29 6.18
CA ASP A 36 9.48 -0.59 5.53
C ASP A 36 9.00 -2.03 5.63
N SER A 37 8.12 -2.39 4.75
CA SER A 37 7.51 -3.70 4.85
C SER A 37 7.32 -4.33 3.49
N ALA A 38 8.35 -4.32 2.72
CA ALA A 38 8.31 -4.70 1.31
C ALA A 38 7.58 -5.99 0.96
N SER A 39 7.30 -6.85 1.91
CA SER A 39 6.68 -8.12 1.58
C SER A 39 5.31 -8.33 2.21
N ASN A 40 4.78 -7.31 2.87
CA ASN A 40 3.54 -7.50 3.62
C ASN A 40 2.50 -6.45 3.29
N ILE A 41 2.16 -6.39 2.03
CA ILE A 41 1.10 -5.50 1.58
C ILE A 41 -0.10 -6.35 1.21
N ASP A 42 -1.26 -5.90 1.62
CA ASP A 42 -2.51 -6.54 1.26
C ASP A 42 -3.54 -5.46 0.94
N PHE A 43 -4.62 -5.86 0.34
CA PHE A 43 -5.67 -4.93 -0.05
C PHE A 43 -7.00 -5.45 0.43
N ILE A 44 -7.82 -4.55 0.93
CA ILE A 44 -9.18 -4.89 1.30
C ILE A 44 -10.09 -4.35 0.22
N ILE A 45 -10.88 -5.21 -0.36
CA ILE A 45 -11.79 -4.83 -1.44
C ILE A 45 -13.23 -5.06 -1.00
N ASP A 46 -14.15 -4.33 -1.61
CA ASP A 46 -15.57 -4.54 -1.35
C ASP A 46 -16.12 -5.58 -2.33
N GLU A 47 -17.41 -5.87 -2.23
CA GLU A 47 -18.03 -6.90 -3.07
C GLU A 47 -18.14 -6.49 -4.53
N GLU A 48 -17.95 -5.23 -4.84
CA GLU A 48 -17.94 -4.77 -6.22
C GLU A 48 -16.56 -4.76 -6.82
N GLY A 49 -15.56 -5.13 -6.02
CA GLY A 49 -14.19 -5.18 -6.50
C GLY A 49 -13.41 -3.89 -6.34
N ASN A 50 -13.94 -2.93 -5.62
CA ASN A 50 -13.24 -1.68 -5.39
C ASN A 50 -12.27 -1.84 -4.23
N ILE A 51 -11.06 -1.30 -4.40
CA ILE A 51 -10.10 -1.32 -3.31
C ILE A 51 -10.52 -0.27 -2.29
N LYS A 52 -10.65 -0.69 -1.05
CA LYS A 52 -11.06 0.20 0.04
C LYS A 52 -9.91 0.57 0.95
N PHE A 53 -9.00 -0.36 1.19
CA PHE A 53 -7.89 -0.10 2.09
C PHE A 53 -6.63 -0.77 1.60
N LEU A 54 -5.53 -0.13 1.92
CA LEU A 54 -4.20 -0.70 1.78
C LEU A 54 -3.77 -1.14 3.16
N VAL A 55 -3.36 -2.39 3.29
CA VAL A 55 -2.92 -2.94 4.57
C VAL A 55 -1.43 -3.20 4.48
N VAL A 56 -0.69 -2.69 5.44
CA VAL A 56 0.75 -2.84 5.46
C VAL A 56 1.17 -3.48 6.78
N GLY A 57 1.87 -4.59 6.69
CA GLY A 57 2.42 -5.22 7.87
C GLY A 57 3.72 -4.54 8.23
N ILE A 58 3.85 -4.13 9.47
CA ILE A 58 5.04 -3.44 9.94
C ILE A 58 5.75 -4.33 10.94
N SER A 59 7.05 -4.51 10.69
CA SER A 59 7.89 -5.18 11.65
C SER A 59 8.21 -4.20 12.75
N THR A 60 7.74 -4.47 13.96
CA THR A 60 7.95 -3.55 15.07
C THR A 60 9.33 -3.74 15.67
N GLY A 61 10.32 -3.38 14.88
CA GLY A 61 11.66 -3.23 15.39
C GLY A 61 12.35 -4.48 15.85
N LYS A 62 13.38 -4.25 16.61
CA LYS A 62 14.38 -5.25 16.95
C LYS A 62 13.92 -6.31 17.93
N PHE A 63 12.75 -6.10 18.52
CA PHE A 63 12.32 -6.97 19.62
C PHE A 63 11.08 -7.77 19.30
N SER A 64 10.84 -8.02 18.04
CA SER A 64 9.69 -8.83 17.67
C SER A 64 10.03 -10.31 17.77
N PHE A 65 10.68 -10.69 18.85
CA PHE A 65 11.04 -12.08 19.08
C PHE A 65 9.84 -13.00 19.17
N PHE A 66 8.70 -12.43 19.50
CA PHE A 66 7.50 -13.24 19.70
C PHE A 66 6.59 -13.19 18.49
N GLY A 67 7.10 -12.69 17.39
CA GLY A 67 6.31 -12.68 16.16
C GLY A 67 5.12 -11.77 16.18
N SER A 68 5.06 -10.83 17.12
CA SER A 68 3.95 -9.88 17.11
C SER A 68 4.16 -8.92 15.98
N LYS A 69 3.20 -8.90 15.08
CA LYS A 69 3.20 -8.01 13.93
C LYS A 69 2.15 -6.96 14.11
N GLU A 70 2.50 -5.77 13.73
CA GLU A 70 1.56 -4.68 13.71
C GLU A 70 1.14 -4.45 12.27
N TYR A 71 -0.14 -4.19 12.07
CA TYR A 71 -0.67 -3.89 10.76
C TYR A 71 -1.23 -2.49 10.76
N VAL A 72 -1.02 -1.82 9.64
CA VAL A 72 -1.55 -0.48 9.44
C VAL A 72 -2.54 -0.54 8.30
N GLU A 73 -3.74 -0.05 8.55
CA GLU A 73 -4.80 -0.04 7.56
C GLU A 73 -5.01 1.40 7.11
N ILE A 74 -4.82 1.63 5.83
CA ILE A 74 -4.82 2.96 5.25
C ILE A 74 -5.93 3.05 4.23
N PRO A 75 -6.86 4.03 4.36
CA PRO A 75 -7.90 4.18 3.35
C PRO A 75 -7.29 4.37 1.97
N TRP A 76 -7.84 3.69 1.00
CA TRP A 76 -7.30 3.77 -0.35
C TRP A 76 -7.31 5.19 -0.90
N GLU A 77 -8.28 6.00 -0.47
CA GLU A 77 -8.35 7.39 -0.89
C GLU A 77 -7.12 8.20 -0.49
N CYS A 78 -6.36 7.72 0.47
CA CYS A 78 -5.15 8.39 0.92
C CYS A 78 -3.94 8.08 0.04
N VAL A 79 -4.07 7.14 -0.87
CA VAL A 79 -2.97 6.82 -1.78
C VAL A 79 -2.87 7.92 -2.81
N THR A 80 -1.73 8.58 -2.82
CA THR A 80 -1.51 9.74 -3.69
C THR A 80 -0.90 9.34 -5.01
N LYS A 81 0.06 8.44 -4.96
CA LYS A 81 0.76 8.04 -6.17
C LYS A 81 1.40 6.68 -5.97
N VAL A 82 1.37 5.89 -7.02
CA VAL A 82 2.04 4.61 -7.03
C VAL A 82 3.24 4.74 -7.95
N GLY A 83 4.42 4.69 -7.39
CA GLY A 83 5.65 4.78 -8.15
C GLY A 83 6.20 3.41 -8.49
N THR A 84 7.42 3.40 -8.97
CA THR A 84 8.08 2.15 -9.35
C THR A 84 8.44 1.33 -8.12
N ASN A 85 8.99 1.98 -7.10
CA ASN A 85 9.45 1.30 -5.89
C ASN A 85 8.82 1.83 -4.62
N VAL A 86 7.94 2.80 -4.75
CA VAL A 86 7.38 3.48 -3.60
C VAL A 86 5.91 3.78 -3.86
N ILE A 87 5.09 3.58 -2.85
CA ILE A 87 3.71 4.05 -2.87
C ILE A 87 3.64 5.22 -1.91
N VAL A 88 3.22 6.35 -2.43
CA VAL A 88 3.13 7.57 -1.63
C VAL A 88 1.70 7.75 -1.15
N ILE A 89 1.55 7.90 0.15
CA ILE A 89 0.25 8.17 0.74
C ILE A 89 0.29 9.52 1.44
N SER A 90 -0.88 10.06 1.70
CA SER A 90 -1.02 11.27 2.48
C SER A 90 -2.14 11.00 3.48
N ALA A 91 -1.78 10.50 4.64
CA ALA A 91 -2.75 10.07 5.62
C ALA A 91 -2.39 10.60 7.00
N GLU A 92 -3.33 11.37 7.55
CA GLU A 92 -3.18 11.82 8.93
C GLU A 92 -3.32 10.64 9.87
N GLU A 93 -2.69 10.73 11.02
CA GLU A 93 -2.67 9.64 11.98
C GLU A 93 -4.07 9.16 12.34
N GLY A 94 -5.01 10.08 12.43
CA GLY A 94 -6.38 9.71 12.78
C GLY A 94 -7.10 8.89 11.73
N LYS A 95 -6.59 8.83 10.52
CA LYS A 95 -7.19 8.04 9.45
C LYS A 95 -6.54 6.67 9.31
N ILE A 96 -5.46 6.45 10.02
CA ILE A 96 -4.72 5.19 9.94
C ILE A 96 -5.15 4.33 11.12
N LYS A 97 -5.57 3.12 10.82
CA LYS A 97 -5.89 2.16 11.87
C LYS A 97 -4.72 1.24 12.08
N ARG A 98 -4.39 1.01 13.33
CA ARG A 98 -3.31 0.11 13.68
C ARG A 98 -3.89 -1.07 14.43
N ALA A 99 -3.43 -2.26 14.06
CA ALA A 99 -3.91 -3.47 14.67
C ALA A 99 -2.74 -4.43 14.86
N ARG A 100 -2.85 -5.28 15.85
CA ARG A 100 -1.87 -6.32 16.09
C ARG A 100 -2.47 -7.67 15.77
N ALA A 101 -1.68 -8.48 15.12
CA ALA A 101 -2.09 -9.84 14.83
C ALA A 101 -1.77 -10.74 16.03
#